data_cceee73ede6ecbac3065a732c88dd3ed
#
_entry.id   cceee73ede6ecbac3065a732c88dd3ed
#
_cell.length_a   1.000
_cell.length_b   1.000
_cell.length_c   1.000
_cell.angle_alpha   90.00
_cell.angle_beta   90.00
_cell.angle_gamma   90.00
#
_symmetry.space_group_name_H-M   'P 1'
#
loop_
_entity.id
_entity.type
_entity.pdbx_description
1 polymer ?
#
loop_
_entity_poly.entity_id
_entity_poly.type
_entity_poly.pdbx_seq_one_letter_code
_entity_poly.pdbx_strand_id
1 'polypeptide(L)'
;KILGNTILGYQWRAGTLKDNKEIVPHLNSILRPMDIANSRIRNKVSSFVIPGFWTHNAIWIGTEDDLKDLGIWDHPKIKPYQKKIRGGASFLEADKPGVRLATIPFFLKNLDDVSIMRHKDLIKSRDKKYIRERILIAIGHVGKQYDFNFDFTYGDKIICSDVIHFSFPNID
;
A
#
# COMPACT_ATOMS: atom_id res chain seq x y z
N LYS A 1 -11.45 17.51 17.14
CA LYS A 1 -10.81 16.73 16.04
C LYS A 1 -9.52 16.02 16.48
N ILE A 2 -8.60 16.66 17.19
CA ILE A 2 -7.31 16.05 17.62
C ILE A 2 -7.53 14.86 18.57
N LEU A 3 -8.43 15.00 19.57
CA LEU A 3 -8.75 13.94 20.53
C LEU A 3 -9.36 12.69 19.84
N GLY A 4 -10.27 12.88 18.88
CA GLY A 4 -10.88 11.77 18.15
C GLY A 4 -9.84 10.96 17.35
N ASN A 5 -8.91 11.63 16.66
CA ASN A 5 -7.84 10.97 15.89
C ASN A 5 -6.85 10.22 16.78
N THR A 6 -6.61 10.69 18.01
CA THR A 6 -5.75 10.00 18.98
C THR A 6 -6.41 8.73 19.48
N ILE A 7 -7.69 8.78 19.84
CA ILE A 7 -8.46 7.62 20.31
C ILE A 7 -8.59 6.56 19.20
N LEU A 8 -8.95 6.96 17.98
CA LEU A 8 -9.07 6.03 16.84
C LEU A 8 -7.73 5.35 16.48
N GLY A 9 -6.62 6.01 16.76
CA GLY A 9 -5.29 5.48 16.54
C GLY A 9 -4.78 4.55 17.65
N TYR A 10 -5.48 4.46 18.80
CA TYR A 10 -5.01 3.67 19.93
C TYR A 10 -5.05 2.17 19.61
N GLN A 11 -3.93 1.50 19.86
CA GLN A 11 -3.73 0.07 19.69
C GLN A 11 -3.20 -0.50 21.03
N TRP A 12 -3.93 -1.47 21.62
CA TRP A 12 -3.63 -1.99 22.95
C TRP A 12 -2.71 -3.21 22.97
N ARG A 13 -2.35 -3.78 21.83
CA ARG A 13 -1.29 -4.77 21.69
C ARG A 13 -0.63 -4.70 20.32
N ALA A 14 0.58 -5.24 20.20
CA ALA A 14 1.23 -5.39 18.90
C ALA A 14 0.48 -6.37 17.98
N GLY A 15 0.62 -6.22 16.67
CA GLY A 15 0.10 -7.17 15.70
C GLY A 15 0.80 -8.52 15.78
N THR A 16 0.10 -9.59 15.41
CA THR A 16 0.61 -10.97 15.48
C THR A 16 1.59 -11.31 14.36
N LEU A 17 1.51 -10.59 13.21
CA LEU A 17 2.32 -10.90 12.04
C LEU A 17 3.78 -10.47 12.17
N LYS A 18 4.12 -9.51 13.04
CA LYS A 18 5.49 -9.01 13.21
C LYS A 18 6.48 -10.09 13.65
N ASP A 19 6.02 -11.05 14.43
CA ASP A 19 6.84 -12.12 15.03
C ASP A 19 6.85 -13.39 14.16
N ASN A 20 6.08 -13.42 13.07
CA ASN A 20 6.04 -14.53 12.13
C ASN A 20 7.23 -14.45 11.16
N LYS A 21 8.24 -15.29 11.40
CA LYS A 21 9.49 -15.31 10.62
C LYS A 21 9.30 -15.81 9.18
N GLU A 22 8.24 -16.54 8.90
CA GLU A 22 7.99 -17.14 7.57
C GLU A 22 7.23 -16.21 6.64
N ILE A 23 6.48 -15.24 7.17
CA ILE A 23 5.60 -14.40 6.36
C ILE A 23 6.37 -13.48 5.39
N VAL A 24 7.52 -12.95 5.81
CA VAL A 24 8.32 -12.04 4.95
C VAL A 24 8.91 -12.80 3.75
N PRO A 25 9.59 -13.97 3.91
CA PRO A 25 10.01 -14.80 2.79
C PRO A 25 8.84 -15.23 1.91
N HIS A 26 7.72 -15.62 2.49
CA HIS A 26 6.53 -16.01 1.74
C HIS A 26 5.99 -14.86 0.88
N LEU A 27 5.79 -13.68 1.45
CA LEU A 27 5.33 -12.52 0.69
C LEU A 27 6.31 -12.15 -0.44
N ASN A 28 7.63 -12.18 -0.18
CA ASN A 28 8.63 -11.95 -1.22
C ASN A 28 8.52 -12.94 -2.40
N SER A 29 8.10 -14.18 -2.16
CA SER A 29 7.98 -15.20 -3.20
C SER A 29 6.72 -15.08 -4.07
N ILE A 30 5.63 -14.49 -3.51
CA ILE A 30 4.33 -14.44 -4.20
C ILE A 30 3.97 -13.06 -4.76
N LEU A 31 4.50 -11.97 -4.16
CA LEU A 31 4.17 -10.61 -4.55
C LEU A 31 4.66 -10.30 -5.97
N ARG A 32 3.80 -9.64 -6.73
CA ARG A 32 4.08 -9.13 -8.08
C ARG A 32 3.66 -7.65 -8.17
N PRO A 33 4.28 -6.88 -9.08
CA PRO A 33 3.92 -5.49 -9.28
C PRO A 33 2.40 -5.29 -9.44
N MET A 34 1.88 -4.33 -8.72
CA MET A 34 0.46 -3.95 -8.63
C MET A 34 -0.43 -4.93 -7.86
N ASP A 35 0.11 -5.89 -7.11
CA ASP A 35 -0.69 -6.61 -6.13
C ASP A 35 -1.19 -5.66 -5.03
N ILE A 36 -2.43 -5.90 -4.60
CA ILE A 36 -3.09 -5.16 -3.53
C ILE A 36 -3.02 -5.99 -2.26
N ALA A 37 -2.43 -5.43 -1.21
CA ALA A 37 -2.44 -6.01 0.12
C ALA A 37 -3.55 -5.37 0.95
N ASN A 38 -4.59 -6.13 1.30
CA ASN A 38 -5.57 -5.72 2.29
C ASN A 38 -5.13 -6.19 3.66
N SER A 39 -5.30 -5.37 4.67
CA SER A 39 -4.79 -5.66 6.01
C SER A 39 -5.75 -5.23 7.12
N ARG A 40 -5.59 -5.86 8.28
CA ARG A 40 -6.37 -5.57 9.48
C ARG A 40 -5.49 -5.55 10.73
N ILE A 41 -5.80 -4.59 11.61
CA ILE A 41 -5.30 -4.50 12.98
C ILE A 41 -6.50 -4.77 13.91
N ARG A 42 -6.64 -5.98 14.47
CA ARG A 42 -7.82 -6.36 15.26
C ARG A 42 -7.96 -5.59 16.58
N ASN A 43 -6.87 -5.12 17.12
CA ASN A 43 -6.75 -4.48 18.43
C ASN A 43 -6.53 -2.97 18.34
N LYS A 44 -7.08 -2.32 17.32
CA LYS A 44 -7.07 -0.86 17.11
C LYS A 44 -8.49 -0.34 17.11
N VAL A 45 -8.74 0.79 17.81
CA VAL A 45 -10.09 1.37 17.94
C VAL A 45 -10.73 1.64 16.56
N SER A 46 -9.97 2.15 15.61
CA SER A 46 -10.49 2.39 14.25
C SER A 46 -11.02 1.14 13.55
N SER A 47 -10.55 -0.05 13.92
CA SER A 47 -11.01 -1.31 13.31
C SER A 47 -12.43 -1.73 13.74
N PHE A 48 -13.00 -1.07 14.74
CA PHE A 48 -14.39 -1.25 15.15
C PHE A 48 -15.33 -0.23 14.50
N VAL A 49 -14.78 0.87 14.00
CA VAL A 49 -15.57 1.97 13.40
C VAL A 49 -15.61 1.85 11.88
N ILE A 50 -14.53 1.36 11.26
CA ILE A 50 -14.47 1.18 9.81
C ILE A 50 -15.30 -0.05 9.44
N PRO A 51 -16.32 0.09 8.57
CA PRO A 51 -17.13 -1.05 8.13
C PRO A 51 -16.30 -2.08 7.35
N GLY A 52 -16.65 -3.36 7.53
CA GLY A 52 -15.99 -4.46 6.83
C GLY A 52 -14.86 -5.10 7.61
N PHE A 53 -14.30 -6.18 7.04
CA PHE A 53 -13.20 -6.93 7.67
C PHE A 53 -11.85 -6.22 7.48
N TRP A 54 -11.54 -5.76 6.27
CA TRP A 54 -10.30 -5.10 5.93
C TRP A 54 -10.37 -3.62 6.25
N THR A 55 -9.40 -3.08 6.97
CA THR A 55 -9.41 -1.70 7.46
C THR A 55 -8.30 -0.83 6.87
N HIS A 56 -7.39 -1.42 6.11
CA HIS A 56 -6.32 -0.72 5.42
C HIS A 56 -5.86 -1.50 4.19
N ASN A 57 -5.31 -0.80 3.21
CA ASN A 57 -4.75 -1.40 2.00
C ASN A 57 -3.47 -0.70 1.55
N ALA A 58 -2.67 -1.42 0.76
CA ALA A 58 -1.45 -0.94 0.14
C ALA A 58 -1.27 -1.60 -1.24
N ILE A 59 -0.46 -1.00 -2.11
CA ILE A 59 -0.09 -1.54 -3.42
C ILE A 59 1.39 -1.94 -3.39
N TRP A 60 1.71 -3.14 -3.86
CA TRP A 60 3.09 -3.55 -4.12
C TRP A 60 3.54 -3.01 -5.48
N ILE A 61 4.48 -2.08 -5.51
CA ILE A 61 4.97 -1.48 -6.77
C ILE A 61 6.06 -2.31 -7.46
N GLY A 62 6.57 -3.35 -6.81
CA GLY A 62 7.64 -4.21 -7.32
C GLY A 62 9.01 -3.90 -6.72
N THR A 63 9.94 -4.80 -6.95
CA THR A 63 11.36 -4.70 -6.61
C THR A 63 12.14 -3.87 -7.65
N GLU A 64 13.42 -3.59 -7.39
CA GLU A 64 14.31 -2.98 -8.39
C GLU A 64 14.34 -3.80 -9.68
N ASP A 65 14.43 -5.15 -9.58
CA ASP A 65 14.48 -6.02 -10.74
C ASP A 65 13.16 -6.02 -11.53
N ASP A 66 12.01 -6.00 -10.84
CA ASP A 66 10.70 -5.85 -11.47
C ASP A 66 10.62 -4.53 -12.27
N LEU A 67 11.06 -3.43 -11.69
CA LEU A 67 10.99 -2.10 -12.32
C LEU A 67 11.98 -1.97 -13.49
N LYS A 68 13.13 -2.67 -13.43
CA LYS A 68 14.05 -2.80 -14.56
C LYS A 68 13.45 -3.63 -15.69
N ASP A 69 12.86 -4.80 -15.37
CA ASP A 69 12.17 -5.65 -16.36
C ASP A 69 10.99 -4.93 -17.03
N LEU A 70 10.31 -4.08 -16.28
CA LEU A 70 9.28 -3.18 -16.82
C LEU A 70 9.85 -1.98 -17.60
N GLY A 71 11.15 -1.73 -17.58
CA GLY A 71 11.79 -0.62 -18.29
C GLY A 71 11.47 0.77 -17.71
N ILE A 72 11.11 0.86 -16.44
CA ILE A 72 10.77 2.13 -15.76
C ILE A 72 11.69 2.49 -14.61
N TRP A 73 12.75 1.72 -14.36
CA TRP A 73 13.67 1.98 -13.26
C TRP A 73 14.23 3.40 -13.28
N ASP A 74 14.64 3.88 -14.46
CA ASP A 74 15.22 5.22 -14.64
C ASP A 74 14.19 6.32 -14.97
N HIS A 75 12.90 5.99 -14.90
CA HIS A 75 11.83 6.97 -15.13
C HIS A 75 11.88 8.09 -14.07
N PRO A 76 11.69 9.38 -14.45
CA PRO A 76 11.77 10.52 -13.51
C PRO A 76 10.93 10.39 -12.25
N LYS A 77 9.76 9.74 -12.32
CA LYS A 77 8.91 9.49 -11.15
C LYS A 77 9.47 8.41 -10.20
N ILE A 78 10.30 7.47 -10.68
CA ILE A 78 10.90 6.39 -9.90
C ILE A 78 12.23 6.81 -9.28
N LYS A 79 13.05 7.56 -10.03
CA LYS A 79 14.39 7.99 -9.61
C LYS A 79 14.49 8.49 -8.16
N PRO A 80 13.60 9.37 -7.66
CA PRO A 80 13.66 9.86 -6.28
C PRO A 80 13.55 8.77 -5.22
N TYR A 81 12.98 7.61 -5.57
CA TYR A 81 12.67 6.52 -4.64
C TYR A 81 13.58 5.31 -4.79
N GLN A 82 14.50 5.29 -5.75
CA GLN A 82 15.41 4.16 -6.02
C GLN A 82 16.14 3.67 -4.76
N LYS A 83 16.68 4.58 -3.94
CA LYS A 83 17.36 4.21 -2.69
C LYS A 83 16.42 3.48 -1.71
N LYS A 84 15.17 3.92 -1.60
CA LYS A 84 14.17 3.29 -0.74
C LYS A 84 13.78 1.91 -1.26
N ILE A 85 13.57 1.79 -2.58
CA ILE A 85 13.18 0.54 -3.23
C ILE A 85 14.29 -0.50 -3.10
N ARG A 86 15.57 -0.14 -3.31
CA ARG A 86 16.73 -1.00 -3.03
C ARG A 86 16.79 -1.47 -1.58
N GLY A 87 16.35 -0.65 -0.65
CA GLY A 87 16.18 -1.00 0.76
C GLY A 87 14.93 -1.84 1.07
N GLY A 88 14.22 -2.33 0.03
CA GLY A 88 13.03 -3.18 0.16
C GLY A 88 11.72 -2.42 0.39
N ALA A 89 11.71 -1.08 0.29
CA ALA A 89 10.49 -0.30 0.47
C ALA A 89 9.68 -0.24 -0.83
N SER A 90 8.78 -1.19 -1.00
CA SER A 90 7.97 -1.35 -2.22
C SER A 90 6.46 -1.43 -1.96
N PHE A 91 6.00 -1.45 -0.72
CA PHE A 91 4.58 -1.21 -0.41
C PHE A 91 4.29 0.29 -0.43
N LEU A 92 3.40 0.69 -1.32
CA LEU A 92 2.86 2.04 -1.37
C LEU A 92 1.57 2.08 -0.57
N GLU A 93 1.55 2.86 0.49
CA GLU A 93 0.42 2.98 1.41
C GLU A 93 0.13 4.43 1.77
N ALA A 94 -1.15 4.75 2.03
CA ALA A 94 -1.56 6.00 2.64
C ALA A 94 -1.91 5.75 4.11
N ASP A 95 -1.19 6.38 5.03
CA ASP A 95 -1.39 6.32 6.48
C ASP A 95 -1.18 7.73 7.08
N LYS A 96 -1.34 7.89 8.38
CA LYS A 96 -1.28 9.19 9.09
C LYS A 96 -0.19 10.17 8.62
N PRO A 97 1.05 9.74 8.31
CA PRO A 97 2.06 10.65 7.77
C PRO A 97 1.86 11.04 6.31
N GLY A 98 0.87 10.46 5.62
CA GLY A 98 0.64 10.63 4.18
C GLY A 98 1.02 9.38 3.38
N VAL A 99 1.09 9.55 2.05
CA VAL A 99 1.43 8.47 1.12
C VAL A 99 2.93 8.22 1.11
N ARG A 100 3.33 6.98 1.33
CA ARG A 100 4.75 6.60 1.44
C ARG A 100 5.05 5.22 0.87
N LEU A 101 6.34 4.92 0.71
CA LEU A 101 6.84 3.58 0.47
C LEU A 101 7.30 2.94 1.80
N ALA A 102 6.88 1.70 2.04
CA ALA A 102 7.18 0.90 3.22
C ALA A 102 7.82 -0.44 2.84
N THR A 103 8.70 -0.95 3.71
CA THR A 103 9.21 -2.33 3.59
C THR A 103 8.16 -3.34 4.06
N ILE A 104 8.27 -4.61 3.64
CA ILE A 104 7.38 -5.67 4.12
C ILE A 104 7.37 -5.76 5.66
N PRO A 105 8.52 -5.78 6.37
CA PRO A 105 8.52 -5.81 7.84
C PRO A 105 7.86 -4.58 8.46
N PHE A 106 8.04 -3.39 7.86
CA PHE A 106 7.40 -2.17 8.36
C PHE A 106 5.88 -2.22 8.17
N PHE A 107 5.40 -2.67 7.01
CA PHE A 107 3.98 -2.83 6.71
C PHE A 107 3.32 -3.81 7.68
N LEU A 108 3.96 -4.96 7.94
CA LEU A 108 3.43 -6.01 8.79
C LEU A 108 3.48 -5.69 10.30
N LYS A 109 4.27 -4.71 10.73
CA LYS A 109 4.63 -4.46 12.15
C LYS A 109 3.44 -4.50 13.14
N ASN A 110 2.30 -3.98 12.72
CA ASN A 110 1.14 -3.83 13.59
C ASN A 110 -0.06 -4.68 13.13
N LEU A 111 0.09 -5.50 12.09
CA LEU A 111 -1.00 -6.24 11.48
C LEU A 111 -1.27 -7.58 12.17
N ASP A 112 -2.53 -7.97 12.16
CA ASP A 112 -3.00 -9.30 12.58
C ASP A 112 -3.37 -10.16 11.37
N ASP A 113 -3.89 -9.56 10.31
CA ASP A 113 -4.30 -10.25 9.09
C ASP A 113 -3.79 -9.49 7.86
N VAL A 114 -3.40 -10.24 6.84
CA VAL A 114 -3.07 -9.72 5.51
C VAL A 114 -3.61 -10.66 4.44
N SER A 115 -4.15 -10.09 3.36
CA SER A 115 -4.57 -10.81 2.16
C SER A 115 -3.94 -10.14 0.94
N ILE A 116 -3.42 -10.93 0.02
CA ILE A 116 -2.88 -10.43 -1.24
C ILE A 116 -3.91 -10.71 -2.35
N MET A 117 -4.30 -9.65 -3.04
CA MET A 117 -5.22 -9.71 -4.18
C MET A 117 -4.49 -9.24 -5.44
N ARG A 118 -4.77 -9.91 -6.55
CA ARG A 118 -4.27 -9.52 -7.87
C ARG A 118 -5.44 -9.26 -8.80
N HIS A 119 -5.45 -8.05 -9.39
CA HIS A 119 -6.51 -7.69 -10.32
C HIS A 119 -6.53 -8.63 -11.53
N LYS A 120 -7.73 -9.04 -11.97
CA LYS A 120 -7.91 -9.99 -13.09
C LYS A 120 -7.20 -9.58 -14.38
N ASP A 121 -7.13 -8.28 -14.66
CA ASP A 121 -6.49 -7.78 -15.87
C ASP A 121 -4.97 -7.93 -15.81
N LEU A 122 -4.36 -7.88 -14.63
CA LEU A 122 -2.94 -8.17 -14.43
C LEU A 122 -2.63 -9.66 -14.64
N ILE A 123 -3.60 -10.53 -14.37
CA ILE A 123 -3.46 -11.98 -14.60
C ILE A 123 -3.56 -12.30 -16.11
N LYS A 124 -4.51 -11.67 -16.79
CA LYS A 124 -4.85 -11.97 -18.18
C LYS A 124 -3.91 -11.31 -19.18
N SER A 125 -3.61 -10.02 -18.99
CA SER A 125 -3.00 -9.23 -20.06
C SER A 125 -1.50 -9.47 -20.19
N ARG A 126 -0.77 -9.84 -19.13
CA ARG A 126 0.70 -9.76 -19.08
C ARG A 126 1.25 -8.47 -19.71
N ASP A 127 0.41 -7.45 -19.87
CA ASP A 127 0.72 -6.23 -20.58
C ASP A 127 1.62 -5.35 -19.72
N LYS A 128 2.91 -5.41 -20.03
CA LYS A 128 3.92 -4.57 -19.37
C LYS A 128 3.59 -3.08 -19.48
N LYS A 129 2.92 -2.64 -20.54
CA LYS A 129 2.53 -1.23 -20.71
C LYS A 129 1.49 -0.84 -19.67
N TYR A 130 0.45 -1.65 -19.49
CA TYR A 130 -0.58 -1.41 -18.49
C TYR A 130 0.00 -1.36 -17.08
N ILE A 131 0.83 -2.36 -16.72
CA ILE A 131 1.48 -2.42 -15.40
C ILE A 131 2.35 -1.18 -15.14
N ARG A 132 3.16 -0.77 -16.12
CA ARG A 132 3.99 0.46 -16.05
C ARG A 132 3.16 1.70 -15.76
N GLU A 133 2.09 1.90 -16.53
CA GLU A 133 1.21 3.05 -16.36
C GLU A 133 0.59 3.09 -14.95
N ARG A 134 0.12 1.95 -14.45
CA ARG A 134 -0.46 1.86 -13.10
C ARG A 134 0.57 2.16 -12.01
N ILE A 135 1.78 1.64 -12.10
CA ILE A 135 2.87 1.96 -11.16
C ILE A 135 3.19 3.45 -11.19
N LEU A 136 3.31 4.06 -12.37
CA LEU A 136 3.63 5.48 -12.50
C LEU A 136 2.52 6.42 -12.01
N ILE A 137 1.27 5.97 -12.03
CA ILE A 137 0.14 6.65 -11.38
C ILE A 137 0.25 6.49 -9.87
N ALA A 138 0.37 5.26 -9.37
CA ALA A 138 0.45 4.98 -7.94
C ALA A 138 1.59 5.76 -7.26
N ILE A 139 2.81 5.70 -7.82
CA ILE A 139 3.97 6.39 -7.23
C ILE A 139 3.87 7.92 -7.30
N GLY A 140 3.08 8.44 -8.23
CA GLY A 140 2.79 9.88 -8.32
C GLY A 140 2.01 10.42 -7.11
N HIS A 141 1.46 9.54 -6.27
CA HIS A 141 0.78 9.94 -5.04
C HIS A 141 1.71 10.01 -3.82
N VAL A 142 2.93 9.50 -3.90
CA VAL A 142 3.88 9.53 -2.78
C VAL A 142 4.17 10.98 -2.38
N GLY A 143 4.05 11.25 -1.08
CA GLY A 143 4.21 12.59 -0.50
C GLY A 143 2.90 13.37 -0.32
N LYS A 144 1.78 12.92 -0.88
CA LYS A 144 0.47 13.51 -0.57
C LYS A 144 0.11 13.31 0.90
N GLN A 145 -0.62 14.26 1.48
CA GLN A 145 -1.09 14.18 2.86
C GLN A 145 -2.24 13.17 3.01
N TYR A 146 -2.38 12.61 4.21
CA TYR A 146 -3.53 11.75 4.53
C TYR A 146 -4.79 12.60 4.76
N ASP A 147 -5.92 12.17 4.20
CA ASP A 147 -7.21 12.82 4.43
C ASP A 147 -7.89 12.27 5.69
N PHE A 148 -7.88 13.07 6.75
CA PHE A 148 -8.55 12.73 8.00
C PHE A 148 -10.05 13.09 8.02
N ASN A 149 -10.53 13.82 7.02
CA ASN A 149 -11.92 14.24 6.97
C ASN A 149 -12.80 13.22 6.25
N PHE A 150 -12.20 12.33 5.45
CA PHE A 150 -12.91 11.36 4.60
C PHE A 150 -13.95 12.05 3.70
N ASP A 151 -13.64 13.26 3.21
CA ASP A 151 -14.58 14.07 2.45
C ASP A 151 -14.57 13.77 0.94
N PHE A 152 -13.70 12.87 0.50
CA PHE A 152 -13.55 12.42 -0.90
C PHE A 152 -13.39 13.55 -1.91
N THR A 153 -12.99 14.75 -1.47
CA THR A 153 -12.71 15.86 -2.36
C THR A 153 -11.36 15.67 -3.03
N TYR A 154 -11.34 15.77 -4.35
CA TYR A 154 -10.12 15.68 -5.15
C TYR A 154 -9.15 16.81 -4.75
N GLY A 155 -8.00 16.45 -4.17
CA GLY A 155 -7.00 17.42 -3.71
C GLY A 155 -5.66 16.81 -3.36
N ASP A 156 -4.88 17.53 -2.55
CA ASP A 156 -3.57 17.10 -2.06
C ASP A 156 -3.63 16.08 -0.91
N LYS A 157 -4.83 15.68 -0.51
CA LYS A 157 -5.07 14.69 0.52
C LYS A 157 -5.68 13.43 -0.07
N ILE A 158 -5.37 12.28 0.52
CA ILE A 158 -5.74 10.98 -0.01
C ILE A 158 -5.88 9.96 1.13
N ILE A 159 -6.86 9.07 1.05
CA ILE A 159 -6.99 7.90 1.93
C ILE A 159 -6.44 6.63 1.25
N CYS A 160 -6.32 5.55 2.00
CA CYS A 160 -5.75 4.31 1.47
C CYS A 160 -6.56 3.72 0.30
N SER A 161 -7.91 3.78 0.34
CA SER A 161 -8.77 3.33 -0.76
C SER A 161 -8.62 4.15 -2.03
N ASP A 162 -8.37 5.47 -1.91
CA ASP A 162 -8.18 6.34 -3.07
C ASP A 162 -6.93 5.95 -3.86
N VAL A 163 -5.86 5.53 -3.16
CA VAL A 163 -4.64 5.03 -3.82
C VAL A 163 -4.98 3.86 -4.74
N ILE A 164 -5.84 2.93 -4.28
CA ILE A 164 -6.30 1.81 -5.10
C ILE A 164 -7.16 2.32 -6.25
N HIS A 165 -8.19 3.13 -5.95
CA HIS A 165 -9.13 3.64 -6.94
C HIS A 165 -8.44 4.40 -8.09
N PHE A 166 -7.51 5.31 -7.77
CA PHE A 166 -6.77 6.04 -8.81
C PHE A 166 -5.80 5.15 -9.59
N SER A 167 -5.23 4.13 -8.94
CA SER A 167 -4.33 3.20 -9.61
C SER A 167 -5.06 2.21 -10.52
N PHE A 168 -6.34 1.92 -10.23
CA PHE A 168 -7.18 0.97 -10.96
C PHE A 168 -8.56 1.59 -11.25
N PRO A 169 -8.70 2.45 -12.25
CA PRO A 169 -9.93 3.22 -12.51
C PRO A 169 -11.15 2.37 -12.86
N ASN A 170 -11.00 1.07 -13.11
CA ASN A 170 -12.07 0.14 -13.46
C ASN A 170 -12.27 -0.95 -12.39
N ILE A 171 -11.83 -0.71 -11.16
CA ILE A 171 -12.21 -1.56 -10.01
C ILE A 171 -13.60 -1.13 -9.55
N ASP A 172 -14.59 -2.01 -9.79
CA ASP A 172 -15.93 -1.95 -9.20
C ASP A 172 -15.97 -2.75 -7.90
#